data_89586f260a9eedd6c9630ebb1755559e
#
_entry.id   89586f260a9eedd6c9630ebb1755559e
#
_cell.length_a   1.000
_cell.length_b   1.000
_cell.length_c   1.000
_cell.angle_alpha   90.00
_cell.angle_beta   90.00
_cell.angle_gamma   90.00
#
_symmetry.space_group_name_H-M   'P 1'
#
loop_
_entity.id
_entity.type
_entity.pdbx_description
1 polymer ?
#
loop_
_entity_poly.entity_id
_entity_poly.type
_entity_poly.pdbx_seq_one_letter_code
_entity_poly.pdbx_strand_id
1 'polypeptide(L)'
;MQIKTDQLLAQLQKQPVSVIWIAGDETLLVQESCDAVRKFAREQGFSDREVYSVNSQFDWNMLLEAGNSLSLFADRKLIDLRLSSAKLDNNAKKALQGYLENPSEDNLLLISSPRVEKASTQAKWFRQIEAAGYFVPVWPISNQQLPGWIRQRLRSQGMNADDQAVQILCQRIEGNLLAAAQEIDKLSLLSEGKDLDAQTVARAVADSSRFNVFSLIDDALQGHCS
;
A
#
# COMPACT_ATOMS: atom_id res chain seq x y z
N MET A 1 7.78 0.06 -17.28
CA MET A 1 6.80 1.11 -17.67
C MET A 1 6.23 1.76 -16.41
N GLN A 2 6.08 3.10 -16.37
CA GLN A 2 5.42 3.78 -15.24
C GLN A 2 3.90 3.81 -15.45
N ILE A 3 3.13 3.44 -14.41
CA ILE A 3 1.65 3.44 -14.41
C ILE A 3 1.10 4.06 -13.12
N LYS A 4 -0.16 4.49 -13.14
CA LYS A 4 -0.85 5.01 -11.96
C LYS A 4 -1.45 3.88 -11.12
N THR A 5 -1.68 4.14 -9.83
CA THR A 5 -2.28 3.18 -8.90
C THR A 5 -3.66 2.67 -9.33
N ASP A 6 -4.49 3.57 -9.87
CA ASP A 6 -5.84 3.24 -10.37
C ASP A 6 -5.84 2.36 -11.62
N GLN A 7 -4.74 2.34 -12.37
CA GLN A 7 -4.58 1.55 -13.60
C GLN A 7 -3.90 0.20 -13.36
N LEU A 8 -3.32 -0.01 -12.16
CA LEU A 8 -2.45 -1.15 -11.87
C LEU A 8 -3.09 -2.49 -12.15
N LEU A 9 -4.25 -2.79 -11.56
CA LEU A 9 -4.92 -4.08 -11.71
C LEU A 9 -5.40 -4.32 -13.15
N ALA A 10 -5.98 -3.30 -13.79
CA ALA A 10 -6.42 -3.40 -15.18
C ALA A 10 -5.25 -3.66 -16.14
N GLN A 11 -4.08 -3.08 -15.85
CA GLN A 11 -2.89 -3.29 -16.66
C GLN A 11 -2.28 -4.67 -16.42
N LEU A 12 -2.24 -5.16 -15.18
CA LEU A 12 -1.78 -6.51 -14.85
C LEU A 12 -2.62 -7.60 -15.49
N GLN A 13 -3.94 -7.40 -15.61
CA GLN A 13 -4.83 -8.33 -16.30
C GLN A 13 -4.57 -8.38 -17.81
N LYS A 14 -4.17 -7.25 -18.40
CA LYS A 14 -3.89 -7.16 -19.85
C LYS A 14 -2.51 -7.68 -20.21
N GLN A 15 -1.53 -7.36 -19.40
CA GLN A 15 -0.12 -7.66 -19.66
C GLN A 15 0.56 -8.07 -18.34
N PRO A 16 0.67 -9.37 -18.05
CA PRO A 16 1.45 -9.87 -16.93
C PRO A 16 2.91 -9.46 -17.06
N VAL A 17 3.56 -9.19 -15.93
CA VAL A 17 4.96 -8.77 -15.83
C VAL A 17 5.66 -9.53 -14.71
N SER A 18 7.00 -9.61 -14.76
CA SER A 18 7.80 -10.31 -13.75
C SER A 18 8.14 -9.43 -12.54
N VAL A 19 8.02 -8.10 -12.66
CA VAL A 19 8.34 -7.18 -11.55
C VAL A 19 7.34 -6.03 -11.46
N ILE A 20 6.98 -5.68 -10.22
CA ILE A 20 6.16 -4.53 -9.89
C ILE A 20 6.85 -3.79 -8.75
N TRP A 21 7.15 -2.51 -8.95
CA TRP A 21 7.71 -1.65 -7.91
C TRP A 21 6.73 -0.55 -7.54
N ILE A 22 6.21 -0.59 -6.31
CA ILE A 22 5.30 0.40 -5.73
C ILE A 22 6.11 1.27 -4.76
N ALA A 23 6.14 2.58 -4.99
CA ALA A 23 6.98 3.47 -4.21
C ALA A 23 6.26 4.77 -3.86
N GLY A 24 6.30 5.18 -2.60
CA GLY A 24 5.72 6.43 -2.15
C GLY A 24 5.81 6.65 -0.65
N ASP A 25 5.48 7.86 -0.22
CA ASP A 25 5.53 8.26 1.19
C ASP A 25 4.13 8.18 1.84
N GLU A 26 3.07 7.94 1.05
CA GLU A 26 1.73 7.71 1.56
C GLU A 26 1.52 6.24 1.89
N THR A 27 1.77 5.90 3.14
CA THR A 27 1.84 4.51 3.63
C THR A 27 0.57 3.72 3.34
N LEU A 28 -0.62 4.29 3.57
CA LEU A 28 -1.89 3.62 3.31
C LEU A 28 -2.02 3.21 1.84
N LEU A 29 -1.79 4.14 0.92
CA LEU A 29 -1.97 3.90 -0.52
C LEU A 29 -0.92 2.94 -1.07
N VAL A 30 0.32 2.98 -0.55
CA VAL A 30 1.37 2.00 -0.88
C VAL A 30 0.93 0.62 -0.42
N GLN A 31 0.45 0.49 0.82
CA GLN A 31 0.00 -0.78 1.38
C GLN A 31 -1.19 -1.35 0.59
N GLU A 32 -2.22 -0.54 0.33
CA GLU A 32 -3.41 -0.95 -0.45
C GLU A 32 -3.04 -1.39 -1.86
N SER A 33 -2.13 -0.67 -2.52
CA SER A 33 -1.63 -1.05 -3.84
C SER A 33 -0.88 -2.38 -3.81
N CYS A 34 -0.05 -2.61 -2.79
CA CYS A 34 0.64 -3.89 -2.59
C CYS A 34 -0.35 -5.02 -2.28
N ASP A 35 -1.38 -4.78 -1.47
CA ASP A 35 -2.41 -5.77 -1.15
C ASP A 35 -3.25 -6.14 -2.38
N ALA A 36 -3.52 -5.19 -3.25
CA ALA A 36 -4.17 -5.44 -4.53
C ALA A 36 -3.33 -6.36 -5.43
N VAL A 37 -2.00 -6.14 -5.51
CA VAL A 37 -1.07 -7.03 -6.24
C VAL A 37 -1.00 -8.42 -5.61
N ARG A 38 -0.93 -8.52 -4.28
CA ARG A 38 -0.91 -9.80 -3.55
C ARG A 38 -2.19 -10.61 -3.81
N LYS A 39 -3.34 -9.95 -3.80
CA LYS A 39 -4.62 -10.57 -4.12
C LYS A 39 -4.63 -11.05 -5.57
N PHE A 40 -4.26 -10.19 -6.51
CA PHE A 40 -4.14 -10.56 -7.93
C PHE A 40 -3.20 -11.75 -8.13
N ALA A 41 -2.01 -11.72 -7.55
CA ALA A 41 -1.02 -12.80 -7.66
C ALA A 41 -1.61 -14.14 -7.18
N ARG A 42 -2.30 -14.15 -6.04
CA ARG A 42 -2.97 -15.35 -5.51
C ARG A 42 -4.03 -15.89 -6.49
N GLU A 43 -4.84 -15.00 -7.08
CA GLU A 43 -5.85 -15.35 -8.08
C GLU A 43 -5.22 -15.89 -9.38
N GLN A 44 -3.96 -15.51 -9.68
CA GLN A 44 -3.18 -16.03 -10.82
C GLN A 44 -2.35 -17.29 -10.50
N GLY A 45 -2.56 -17.89 -9.32
CA GLY A 45 -1.90 -19.14 -8.94
C GLY A 45 -0.51 -18.99 -8.31
N PHE A 46 -0.09 -17.77 -7.90
CA PHE A 46 1.10 -17.58 -7.07
C PHE A 46 0.76 -17.95 -5.62
N SER A 47 0.81 -19.25 -5.31
CA SER A 47 0.41 -19.81 -4.01
C SER A 47 1.50 -19.70 -2.97
N ASP A 48 2.77 -19.74 -3.37
CA ASP A 48 3.91 -19.53 -2.49
C ASP A 48 4.25 -18.04 -2.37
N ARG A 49 4.51 -17.56 -1.16
CA ARG A 49 4.87 -16.16 -0.91
C ARG A 49 6.02 -16.05 0.06
N GLU A 50 7.14 -15.57 -0.42
CA GLU A 50 8.31 -15.25 0.40
C GLU A 50 8.38 -13.74 0.66
N VAL A 51 8.59 -13.35 1.93
CA VAL A 51 8.64 -11.94 2.34
C VAL A 51 10.03 -11.59 2.84
N TYR A 52 10.64 -10.59 2.22
CA TYR A 52 11.95 -10.09 2.58
C TYR A 52 11.88 -8.63 3.03
N SER A 53 12.31 -8.37 4.27
CA SER A 53 12.44 -7.01 4.80
C SER A 53 13.89 -6.56 4.66
N VAL A 54 14.12 -5.61 3.76
CA VAL A 54 15.47 -5.14 3.41
C VAL A 54 15.87 -4.00 4.32
N ASN A 55 16.93 -4.22 5.08
CA ASN A 55 17.65 -3.21 5.86
C ASN A 55 19.11 -3.13 5.38
N SER A 56 19.95 -2.38 6.09
CA SER A 56 21.37 -2.19 5.74
C SER A 56 22.22 -3.45 5.80
N GLN A 57 21.74 -4.51 6.44
CA GLN A 57 22.46 -5.79 6.61
C GLN A 57 21.86 -6.93 5.76
N PHE A 58 20.92 -6.61 4.87
CA PHE A 58 20.23 -7.61 4.05
C PHE A 58 21.21 -8.27 3.07
N ASP A 59 21.22 -9.60 3.06
CA ASP A 59 21.99 -10.38 2.09
C ASP A 59 21.23 -10.47 0.75
N TRP A 60 21.71 -9.73 -0.24
CA TRP A 60 21.10 -9.68 -1.56
C TRP A 60 21.19 -11.00 -2.34
N ASN A 61 22.04 -11.95 -1.93
CA ASN A 61 22.07 -13.30 -2.52
C ASN A 61 20.75 -14.04 -2.27
N MET A 62 20.07 -13.78 -1.17
CA MET A 62 18.74 -14.35 -0.89
C MET A 62 17.72 -14.04 -2.00
N LEU A 63 17.76 -12.84 -2.58
CA LEU A 63 16.89 -12.49 -3.71
C LEU A 63 17.22 -13.35 -4.95
N LEU A 64 18.49 -13.55 -5.25
CA LEU A 64 18.93 -14.37 -6.38
C LEU A 64 18.61 -15.85 -6.17
N GLU A 65 18.77 -16.35 -4.96
CA GLU A 65 18.42 -17.72 -4.57
C GLU A 65 16.90 -17.93 -4.67
N ALA A 66 16.08 -16.98 -4.15
CA ALA A 66 14.64 -17.04 -4.26
C ALA A 66 14.16 -17.03 -5.72
N GLY A 67 14.83 -16.22 -6.56
CA GLY A 67 14.54 -16.14 -8.00
C GLY A 67 14.89 -17.42 -8.77
N ASN A 68 15.95 -18.11 -8.36
CA ASN A 68 16.45 -19.33 -9.01
C ASN A 68 15.91 -20.64 -8.40
N SER A 69 15.30 -20.58 -7.20
CA SER A 69 14.74 -21.75 -6.57
C SER A 69 13.50 -22.24 -7.33
N LEU A 70 13.61 -23.42 -7.92
CA LEU A 70 12.46 -24.12 -8.48
C LEU A 70 11.59 -24.65 -7.33
N SER A 71 10.30 -24.32 -7.34
CA SER A 71 9.36 -24.97 -6.42
C SER A 71 9.31 -26.46 -6.75
N LEU A 72 9.50 -27.31 -5.76
CA LEU A 72 9.38 -28.77 -5.90
C LEU A 72 7.95 -29.22 -6.25
N PHE A 73 6.97 -28.33 -6.03
CA PHE A 73 5.55 -28.59 -6.22
C PHE A 73 4.95 -27.85 -7.42
N ALA A 74 5.79 -27.26 -8.30
CA ALA A 74 5.38 -26.46 -9.46
C ALA A 74 4.50 -25.23 -9.10
N ASP A 75 4.63 -24.72 -7.88
CA ASP A 75 3.88 -23.55 -7.43
C ASP A 75 4.54 -22.26 -7.92
N ARG A 76 3.74 -21.34 -8.42
CA ARG A 76 4.18 -19.98 -8.77
C ARG A 76 4.43 -19.18 -7.49
N LYS A 77 5.50 -18.40 -7.47
CA LYS A 77 6.00 -17.70 -6.29
C LYS A 77 5.86 -16.19 -6.38
N LEU A 78 5.32 -15.57 -5.34
CA LEU A 78 5.37 -14.13 -5.09
C LEU A 78 6.54 -13.80 -4.16
N ILE A 79 7.54 -13.09 -4.66
CA ILE A 79 8.65 -12.55 -3.87
C ILE A 79 8.27 -11.12 -3.46
N ASP A 80 7.97 -10.91 -2.17
CA ASP A 80 7.52 -9.63 -1.61
C ASP A 80 8.70 -8.93 -0.92
N LEU A 81 9.38 -8.04 -1.64
CA LEU A 81 10.59 -7.33 -1.20
C LEU A 81 10.23 -5.95 -0.65
N ARG A 82 10.42 -5.75 0.65
CA ARG A 82 10.09 -4.51 1.36
C ARG A 82 11.35 -3.73 1.70
N LEU A 83 11.56 -2.63 0.99
CA LEU A 83 12.72 -1.78 1.17
C LEU A 83 12.44 -0.71 2.24
N SER A 84 13.29 -0.62 3.25
CA SER A 84 13.25 0.47 4.24
C SER A 84 13.72 1.82 3.66
N SER A 85 14.44 1.79 2.54
CA SER A 85 14.95 2.97 1.83
C SER A 85 14.91 2.74 0.31
N ALA A 86 14.55 3.78 -0.44
CA ALA A 86 14.65 3.77 -1.89
C ALA A 86 16.08 4.04 -2.42
N LYS A 87 17.02 4.39 -1.54
CA LYS A 87 18.44 4.56 -1.88
C LYS A 87 19.13 3.20 -1.83
N LEU A 88 19.28 2.60 -3.01
CA LEU A 88 19.94 1.32 -3.15
C LEU A 88 21.45 1.50 -3.30
N ASP A 89 22.21 0.67 -2.59
CA ASP A 89 23.65 0.56 -2.78
C ASP A 89 24.00 -0.22 -4.08
N ASN A 90 25.28 -0.42 -4.34
CA ASN A 90 25.72 -1.11 -5.56
C ASN A 90 25.40 -2.62 -5.52
N ASN A 91 25.38 -3.25 -4.36
CA ASN A 91 25.04 -4.65 -4.22
C ASN A 91 23.56 -4.89 -4.51
N ALA A 92 22.68 -4.04 -3.95
CA ALA A 92 21.25 -4.03 -4.23
C ALA A 92 20.95 -3.90 -5.74
N LYS A 93 21.61 -2.92 -6.39
CA LYS A 93 21.42 -2.69 -7.83
C LYS A 93 21.87 -3.88 -8.66
N LYS A 94 23.03 -4.46 -8.32
CA LYS A 94 23.56 -5.66 -9.03
C LYS A 94 22.64 -6.88 -8.84
N ALA A 95 22.13 -7.09 -7.63
CA ALA A 95 21.23 -8.22 -7.35
C ALA A 95 19.90 -8.07 -8.12
N LEU A 96 19.29 -6.86 -8.11
CA LEU A 96 18.09 -6.60 -8.89
C LEU A 96 18.34 -6.76 -10.40
N GLN A 97 19.47 -6.31 -10.92
CA GLN A 97 19.85 -6.52 -12.34
C GLN A 97 20.02 -8.00 -12.64
N GLY A 98 20.75 -8.76 -11.79
CA GLY A 98 20.94 -10.20 -11.96
C GLY A 98 19.62 -10.97 -11.92
N TYR A 99 18.69 -10.59 -11.04
CA TYR A 99 17.34 -11.16 -11.02
C TYR A 99 16.58 -10.93 -12.33
N LEU A 100 16.73 -9.72 -12.93
CA LEU A 100 16.04 -9.33 -14.16
C LEU A 100 16.69 -9.87 -15.45
N GLU A 101 17.94 -10.34 -15.40
CA GLU A 101 18.61 -10.95 -16.56
C GLU A 101 17.99 -12.31 -16.93
N ASN A 102 17.46 -13.04 -15.96
CA ASN A 102 16.80 -14.33 -16.19
C ASN A 102 15.56 -14.50 -15.28
N PRO A 103 14.51 -13.68 -15.46
CA PRO A 103 13.32 -13.77 -14.64
C PRO A 103 12.57 -15.07 -14.96
N SER A 104 12.27 -15.87 -13.93
CA SER A 104 11.38 -17.02 -14.08
C SER A 104 9.94 -16.54 -14.35
N GLU A 105 9.24 -17.20 -15.28
CA GLU A 105 7.82 -16.94 -15.53
C GLU A 105 6.93 -17.34 -14.35
N ASP A 106 7.44 -18.21 -13.47
CA ASP A 106 6.76 -18.67 -12.26
C ASP A 106 6.98 -17.73 -11.07
N ASN A 107 7.77 -16.68 -11.22
CA ASN A 107 8.05 -15.73 -10.16
C ASN A 107 7.49 -14.33 -10.48
N LEU A 108 6.83 -13.73 -9.48
CA LEU A 108 6.46 -12.32 -9.49
C LEU A 108 7.20 -11.59 -8.37
N LEU A 109 8.03 -10.62 -8.72
CA LEU A 109 8.73 -9.77 -7.76
C LEU A 109 7.88 -8.50 -7.47
N LEU A 110 7.39 -8.38 -6.26
CA LEU A 110 6.73 -7.19 -5.75
C LEU A 110 7.70 -6.41 -4.86
N ILE A 111 8.08 -5.21 -5.27
CA ILE A 111 8.93 -4.32 -4.50
C ILE A 111 8.08 -3.20 -3.91
N SER A 112 8.19 -2.97 -2.60
CA SER A 112 7.64 -1.79 -1.94
C SER A 112 8.75 -0.95 -1.32
N SER A 113 8.66 0.38 -1.44
CA SER A 113 9.66 1.29 -0.89
C SER A 113 9.08 2.66 -0.55
N PRO A 114 9.79 3.50 0.23
CA PRO A 114 9.59 4.94 0.23
C PRO A 114 9.76 5.51 -1.18
N ARG A 115 9.44 6.78 -1.33
CA ARG A 115 9.51 7.48 -2.62
C ARG A 115 10.89 7.38 -3.27
N VAL A 116 10.92 7.00 -4.53
CA VAL A 116 12.13 6.99 -5.37
C VAL A 116 12.42 8.39 -5.87
N GLU A 117 13.65 8.87 -5.67
CA GLU A 117 14.09 10.17 -6.17
C GLU A 117 14.15 10.19 -7.70
N LYS A 118 13.82 11.34 -8.31
CA LYS A 118 13.84 11.53 -9.78
C LYS A 118 15.19 11.18 -10.43
N ALA A 119 16.30 11.46 -9.75
CA ALA A 119 17.62 11.10 -10.25
C ALA A 119 17.80 9.58 -10.37
N SER A 120 17.24 8.80 -9.43
CA SER A 120 17.29 7.34 -9.46
C SER A 120 16.43 6.77 -10.59
N THR A 121 15.28 7.37 -10.89
CA THR A 121 14.40 6.89 -11.98
C THR A 121 15.02 7.11 -13.37
N GLN A 122 15.97 8.00 -13.50
CA GLN A 122 16.70 8.24 -14.76
C GLN A 122 17.89 7.31 -14.94
N ALA A 123 18.31 6.58 -13.91
CA ALA A 123 19.47 5.71 -13.94
C ALA A 123 19.22 4.46 -14.82
N LYS A 124 20.30 3.95 -15.44
CA LYS A 124 20.23 2.77 -16.34
C LYS A 124 19.62 1.55 -15.65
N TRP A 125 20.01 1.27 -14.41
CA TRP A 125 19.50 0.14 -13.64
C TRP A 125 18.00 0.22 -13.37
N PHE A 126 17.46 1.43 -13.13
CA PHE A 126 16.03 1.62 -12.89
C PHE A 126 15.21 1.43 -14.18
N ARG A 127 15.73 1.91 -15.31
CA ARG A 127 15.09 1.68 -16.62
C ARG A 127 15.00 0.21 -16.99
N GLN A 128 15.92 -0.63 -16.53
CA GLN A 128 15.84 -2.08 -16.73
C GLN A 128 14.64 -2.66 -15.95
N ILE A 129 14.39 -2.19 -14.72
CA ILE A 129 13.19 -2.57 -13.95
C ILE A 129 11.91 -2.12 -14.67
N GLU A 130 11.86 -0.89 -15.18
CA GLU A 130 10.70 -0.41 -15.94
C GLU A 130 10.49 -1.16 -17.26
N ALA A 131 11.54 -1.66 -17.87
CA ALA A 131 11.45 -2.47 -19.09
C ALA A 131 10.88 -3.88 -18.79
N ALA A 132 11.23 -4.46 -17.64
CA ALA A 132 10.77 -5.78 -17.19
C ALA A 132 9.39 -5.76 -16.53
N GLY A 133 8.86 -4.57 -16.15
CA GLY A 133 7.61 -4.52 -15.44
C GLY A 133 7.05 -3.12 -15.19
N TYR A 134 6.34 -2.98 -14.06
CA TYR A 134 5.64 -1.74 -13.71
C TYR A 134 6.30 -1.03 -12.55
N PHE A 135 6.51 0.28 -12.72
CA PHE A 135 6.78 1.21 -11.64
C PHE A 135 5.52 2.02 -11.33
N VAL A 136 5.09 1.98 -10.06
CA VAL A 136 3.87 2.62 -9.58
C VAL A 136 4.23 3.66 -8.52
N PRO A 137 4.45 4.93 -8.93
CA PRO A 137 4.67 5.98 -7.96
C PRO A 137 3.38 6.34 -7.25
N VAL A 138 3.40 6.29 -5.92
CA VAL A 138 2.30 6.68 -5.05
C VAL A 138 2.56 8.08 -4.51
N TRP A 139 1.67 9.01 -4.83
CA TRP A 139 1.77 10.38 -4.42
C TRP A 139 0.82 10.68 -3.24
N PRO A 140 1.21 11.54 -2.30
CA PRO A 140 0.31 12.04 -1.29
C PRO A 140 -0.91 12.72 -1.92
N ILE A 141 -2.08 12.52 -1.31
CA ILE A 141 -3.31 13.19 -1.71
C ILE A 141 -3.28 14.63 -1.19
N SER A 142 -3.47 15.59 -2.08
CA SER A 142 -3.57 16.99 -1.68
C SER A 142 -4.87 17.29 -0.95
N ASN A 143 -4.91 18.37 -0.16
CA ASN A 143 -6.14 18.81 0.53
C ASN A 143 -7.31 19.04 -0.43
N GLN A 144 -7.04 19.44 -1.68
CA GLN A 144 -8.08 19.60 -2.70
C GLN A 144 -8.65 18.26 -3.19
N GLN A 145 -7.85 17.20 -3.17
CA GLN A 145 -8.24 15.86 -3.61
C GLN A 145 -8.89 15.04 -2.48
N LEU A 146 -8.61 15.39 -1.23
CA LEU A 146 -9.07 14.65 -0.05
C LEU A 146 -10.60 14.45 0.00
N PRO A 147 -11.45 15.45 -0.25
CA PRO A 147 -12.90 15.25 -0.26
C PRO A 147 -13.35 14.21 -1.31
N GLY A 148 -12.74 14.22 -2.48
CA GLY A 148 -13.00 13.25 -3.54
C GLY A 148 -12.62 11.84 -3.14
N TRP A 149 -11.45 11.67 -2.51
CA TRP A 149 -10.97 10.38 -2.01
C TRP A 149 -11.89 9.83 -0.91
N ILE A 150 -12.31 10.67 0.05
CA ILE A 150 -13.26 10.26 1.10
C ILE A 150 -14.58 9.79 0.49
N ARG A 151 -15.17 10.54 -0.44
CA ARG A 151 -16.41 10.13 -1.11
C ARG A 151 -16.27 8.81 -1.85
N GLN A 152 -15.17 8.62 -2.56
CA GLN A 152 -14.90 7.37 -3.27
C GLN A 152 -14.80 6.20 -2.29
N ARG A 153 -14.11 6.38 -1.17
CA ARG A 153 -13.95 5.34 -0.16
C ARG A 153 -15.28 4.98 0.53
N LEU A 154 -16.08 5.97 0.89
CA LEU A 154 -17.44 5.76 1.42
C LEU A 154 -18.29 4.94 0.44
N ARG A 155 -18.30 5.34 -0.83
CA ARG A 155 -19.05 4.61 -1.88
C ARG A 155 -18.57 3.16 -2.04
N SER A 156 -17.28 2.90 -1.95
CA SER A 156 -16.77 1.53 -2.05
C SER A 156 -17.24 0.63 -0.91
N GLN A 157 -17.70 1.21 0.21
CA GLN A 157 -18.30 0.52 1.35
C GLN A 157 -19.84 0.62 1.37
N GLY A 158 -20.45 1.04 0.26
CA GLY A 158 -21.91 1.13 0.12
C GLY A 158 -22.55 2.32 0.82
N MET A 159 -21.74 3.30 1.26
CA MET A 159 -22.22 4.51 1.94
C MET A 159 -22.17 5.73 1.03
N ASN A 160 -23.12 6.65 1.22
CA ASN A 160 -23.06 8.02 0.69
C ASN A 160 -22.98 9.00 1.85
N ALA A 161 -22.41 10.17 1.60
CA ALA A 161 -22.34 11.24 2.58
C ALA A 161 -22.65 12.58 1.92
N ASP A 162 -23.34 13.44 2.64
CA ASP A 162 -23.56 14.81 2.21
C ASP A 162 -22.26 15.63 2.26
N ASP A 163 -22.27 16.82 1.67
CA ASP A 163 -21.07 17.66 1.59
C ASP A 163 -20.59 18.12 2.96
N GLN A 164 -21.49 18.31 3.92
CA GLN A 164 -21.13 18.72 5.29
C GLN A 164 -20.47 17.56 6.05
N ALA A 165 -21.00 16.35 5.93
CA ALA A 165 -20.38 15.13 6.49
C ALA A 165 -18.96 14.91 5.98
N VAL A 166 -18.76 15.08 4.65
CA VAL A 166 -17.43 14.98 4.05
C VAL A 166 -16.49 16.07 4.56
N GLN A 167 -16.96 17.31 4.74
CA GLN A 167 -16.14 18.38 5.30
C GLN A 167 -15.72 18.11 6.75
N ILE A 168 -16.62 17.59 7.59
CA ILE A 168 -16.30 17.20 8.97
C ILE A 168 -15.21 16.16 8.97
N LEU A 169 -15.32 15.14 8.14
CA LEU A 169 -14.27 14.11 8.01
C LEU A 169 -12.93 14.70 7.55
N CYS A 170 -12.94 15.59 6.53
CA CYS A 170 -11.72 16.25 6.06
C CYS A 170 -11.02 17.05 7.17
N GLN A 171 -11.78 17.83 7.95
CA GLN A 171 -11.24 18.63 9.05
C GLN A 171 -10.64 17.75 10.16
N ARG A 172 -11.29 16.65 10.47
CA ARG A 172 -10.85 15.73 11.54
C ARG A 172 -9.56 15.00 11.20
N ILE A 173 -9.39 14.64 9.94
CA ILE A 173 -8.32 13.76 9.49
C ILE A 173 -6.98 14.49 9.34
N GLU A 174 -7.00 15.83 9.14
CA GLU A 174 -5.81 16.67 8.99
C GLU A 174 -4.79 16.11 7.97
N GLY A 175 -5.26 15.43 6.94
CA GLY A 175 -4.42 14.80 5.92
C GLY A 175 -3.90 13.40 6.25
N ASN A 176 -4.19 12.83 7.42
CA ASN A 176 -3.82 11.45 7.76
C ASN A 176 -4.79 10.45 7.13
N LEU A 177 -4.44 9.91 5.96
CA LEU A 177 -5.29 8.97 5.23
C LEU A 177 -5.54 7.66 5.97
N LEU A 178 -4.61 7.20 6.80
CA LEU A 178 -4.81 5.99 7.61
C LEU A 178 -5.90 6.22 8.66
N ALA A 179 -5.87 7.36 9.35
CA ALA A 179 -6.92 7.75 10.27
C ALA A 179 -8.28 7.90 9.54
N ALA A 180 -8.26 8.48 8.33
CA ALA A 180 -9.43 8.58 7.47
C ALA A 180 -10.05 7.22 7.16
N ALA A 181 -9.22 6.27 6.76
CA ALA A 181 -9.65 4.92 6.43
C ALA A 181 -10.29 4.24 7.64
N GLN A 182 -9.64 4.30 8.79
CA GLN A 182 -10.15 3.72 10.05
C GLN A 182 -11.49 4.34 10.48
N GLU A 183 -11.64 5.66 10.35
CA GLU A 183 -12.88 6.34 10.69
C GLU A 183 -14.02 5.96 9.73
N ILE A 184 -13.74 5.83 8.43
CA ILE A 184 -14.72 5.37 7.44
C ILE A 184 -15.10 3.90 7.69
N ASP A 185 -14.13 3.03 8.00
CA ASP A 185 -14.39 1.63 8.33
C ASP A 185 -15.30 1.52 9.56
N LYS A 186 -15.05 2.33 10.61
CA LYS A 186 -15.90 2.42 11.79
C LYS A 186 -17.30 2.92 11.46
N LEU A 187 -17.42 3.98 10.65
CA LEU A 187 -18.71 4.49 10.21
C LEU A 187 -19.51 3.42 9.45
N SER A 188 -18.86 2.60 8.63
CA SER A 188 -19.55 1.52 7.92
C SER A 188 -20.16 0.47 8.82
N LEU A 189 -19.50 0.17 9.94
CA LEU A 189 -20.02 -0.74 10.97
C LEU A 189 -21.18 -0.16 11.76
N LEU A 190 -21.18 1.17 12.01
CA LEU A 190 -22.18 1.85 12.80
C LEU A 190 -23.42 2.25 12.02
N SER A 191 -23.29 2.54 10.73
CA SER A 191 -24.35 3.06 9.88
C SER A 191 -25.19 2.00 9.17
N GLU A 192 -24.79 0.72 9.23
CA GLU A 192 -25.44 -0.38 8.50
C GLU A 192 -25.63 -0.10 6.99
N GLY A 193 -24.70 0.65 6.39
CA GLY A 193 -24.74 1.02 4.97
C GLY A 193 -25.73 2.13 4.61
N LYS A 194 -26.17 2.94 5.58
CA LYS A 194 -27.08 4.10 5.35
C LYS A 194 -26.32 5.33 4.89
N ASP A 195 -27.09 6.28 4.34
CA ASP A 195 -26.56 7.60 4.02
C ASP A 195 -26.10 8.34 5.29
N LEU A 196 -24.93 8.93 5.24
CA LEU A 196 -24.31 9.63 6.34
C LEU A 196 -24.62 11.13 6.24
N ASP A 197 -25.35 11.66 7.22
CA ASP A 197 -25.50 13.10 7.42
C ASP A 197 -24.42 13.66 8.36
N ALA A 198 -24.30 14.98 8.37
CA ALA A 198 -23.35 15.68 9.22
C ALA A 198 -23.51 15.35 10.72
N GLN A 199 -24.74 15.11 11.18
CA GLN A 199 -25.03 14.82 12.59
C GLN A 199 -24.56 13.41 12.99
N THR A 200 -24.75 12.43 12.12
CA THR A 200 -24.28 11.04 12.31
C THR A 200 -22.76 10.99 12.36
N VAL A 201 -22.10 11.65 11.42
CA VAL A 201 -20.63 11.74 11.41
C VAL A 201 -20.11 12.48 12.62
N ALA A 202 -20.71 13.63 13.00
CA ALA A 202 -20.28 14.38 14.18
C ALA A 202 -20.38 13.56 15.47
N ARG A 203 -21.44 12.75 15.65
CA ARG A 203 -21.60 11.83 16.81
C ARG A 203 -20.53 10.75 16.81
N ALA A 204 -20.35 10.05 15.70
CA ALA A 204 -19.35 8.97 15.59
C ALA A 204 -17.93 9.48 15.85
N VAL A 205 -17.62 10.67 15.36
CA VAL A 205 -16.35 11.36 15.57
C VAL A 205 -16.16 11.81 17.03
N ALA A 206 -17.22 12.30 17.69
CA ALA A 206 -17.16 12.70 19.10
C ALA A 206 -16.92 11.50 20.02
N ASP A 207 -17.55 10.37 19.75
CA ASP A 207 -17.35 9.13 20.52
C ASP A 207 -15.92 8.58 20.35
N SER A 208 -15.30 8.73 19.17
CA SER A 208 -13.89 8.34 18.96
C SER A 208 -12.92 9.15 19.80
N SER A 209 -13.23 10.41 20.10
CA SER A 209 -12.36 11.26 20.91
C SER A 209 -12.37 10.92 22.39
N ARG A 210 -13.41 10.24 22.87
CA ARG A 210 -13.52 9.77 24.27
C ARG A 210 -12.68 8.52 24.55
N PHE A 211 -12.35 7.74 23.52
CA PHE A 211 -11.51 6.53 23.63
C PHE A 211 -10.06 6.78 23.19
N ASN A 212 -9.55 7.99 23.41
CA ASN A 212 -8.14 8.24 23.19
C ASN A 212 -7.33 7.52 24.29
N VAL A 213 -6.25 6.82 23.88
CA VAL A 213 -5.35 6.09 24.80
C VAL A 213 -4.84 6.99 25.94
N PHE A 214 -4.75 8.29 25.72
CA PHE A 214 -4.39 9.25 26.76
C PHE A 214 -5.45 9.44 27.83
N SER A 215 -6.76 9.40 27.49
CA SER A 215 -7.82 9.42 28.50
C SER A 215 -7.86 8.12 29.31
N LEU A 216 -7.55 6.99 28.67
CA LEU A 216 -7.44 5.70 29.36
C LEU A 216 -6.26 5.68 30.34
N ILE A 217 -5.14 6.30 29.97
CA ILE A 217 -3.98 6.43 30.85
C ILE A 217 -4.26 7.41 32.01
N ASP A 218 -4.92 8.53 31.71
CA ASP A 218 -5.32 9.50 32.75
C ASP A 218 -6.34 8.91 33.73
N ASP A 219 -7.33 8.17 33.26
CA ASP A 219 -8.31 7.46 34.10
C ASP A 219 -7.66 6.36 34.95
N ALA A 220 -6.68 5.62 34.34
CA ALA A 220 -5.91 4.62 35.06
C ALA A 220 -4.98 5.23 36.11
N LEU A 221 -4.38 6.38 35.86
CA LEU A 221 -3.52 7.11 36.81
C LEU A 221 -4.34 7.80 37.92
N GLN A 222 -5.59 8.16 37.66
CA GLN A 222 -6.49 8.74 38.64
C GLN A 222 -7.25 7.68 39.50
N GLY A 223 -7.04 6.40 39.24
CA GLY A 223 -7.60 5.30 40.01
C GLY A 223 -9.10 5.08 39.79
N HIS A 224 -9.70 5.59 38.74
CA HIS A 224 -11.09 5.34 38.37
C HIS A 224 -11.22 4.01 37.60
N CYS A 225 -11.00 2.89 38.33
CA CYS A 225 -11.38 1.56 37.89
C CYS A 225 -12.82 1.30 38.27
N SER A 226 -13.76 1.37 37.34
CA SER A 226 -15.13 0.86 37.49
C SER A 226 -15.28 -0.40 36.64
#